data_ac6117872bace786e24d24c31017d1ac
#
_entry.id   ac6117872bace786e24d24c31017d1ac
#
_cell.length_a   1.000
_cell.length_b   1.000
_cell.length_c   1.000
_cell.angle_alpha   90.00
_cell.angle_beta   90.00
_cell.angle_gamma   90.00
#
_symmetry.space_group_name_H-M   'P 1'
#
loop_
_entity.id
_entity.type
_entity.pdbx_description
1 polymer ?
#
loop_
_entity_poly.entity_id
_entity_poly.type
_entity_poly.pdbx_seq_one_letter_code
_entity_poly.pdbx_strand_id
1 'polypeptide(L)'
;MARTTPISRYRNIGIVAHVDAGKTTTTERVLFYTGKSHKMGEVHDGAATTDWMVQEQERGITITSAAITAFWKGSEKQYSHEHRFNVIDTPGHVDFTIEVERSLRVLDGAVVVFCGTSGVEPQSETVWRQANKYGVPRLVYVNKMDRAGANFLRVIGQIKQRLGHTPVPIQLAIGSEDNFQGQIDLINMQAVYWNDSDKGMEIGRASCRERV
;
A
#
# COMPACT_ATOMS: atom_id res chain seq x y z
N MET A 1 -24.78 16.54 -12.79
CA MET A 1 -23.50 17.24 -13.08
C MET A 1 -22.71 16.43 -14.09
N ALA A 2 -22.14 17.05 -15.11
CA ALA A 2 -21.27 16.36 -16.08
C ALA A 2 -19.96 15.93 -15.39
N ARG A 3 -19.43 14.77 -15.79
CA ARG A 3 -18.13 14.29 -15.27
C ARG A 3 -17.01 15.19 -15.76
N THR A 4 -16.17 15.65 -14.85
CA THR A 4 -14.98 16.45 -15.16
C THR A 4 -13.78 15.60 -15.59
N THR A 5 -13.72 14.34 -15.14
CA THR A 5 -12.63 13.40 -15.46
C THR A 5 -13.17 12.24 -16.30
N PRO A 6 -12.57 11.89 -17.45
CA PRO A 6 -12.95 10.73 -18.26
C PRO A 6 -12.80 9.42 -17.47
N ILE A 7 -13.65 8.41 -17.73
CA ILE A 7 -13.60 7.11 -17.06
C ILE A 7 -12.24 6.42 -17.25
N SER A 8 -11.61 6.59 -18.41
CA SER A 8 -10.29 6.03 -18.71
C SER A 8 -9.18 6.48 -17.73
N ARG A 9 -9.39 7.61 -17.04
CA ARG A 9 -8.46 8.17 -16.04
C ARG A 9 -8.99 8.05 -14.61
N TYR A 10 -9.97 7.21 -14.39
CA TYR A 10 -10.60 7.01 -13.10
C TYR A 10 -10.27 5.61 -12.57
N ARG A 11 -9.81 5.50 -11.32
CA ARG A 11 -9.52 4.21 -10.68
C ARG A 11 -9.96 4.22 -9.23
N ASN A 12 -10.54 3.11 -8.81
CA ASN A 12 -10.84 2.81 -7.42
C ASN A 12 -9.79 1.82 -6.91
N ILE A 13 -8.98 2.23 -5.98
CA ILE A 13 -7.87 1.44 -5.43
C ILE A 13 -8.16 1.14 -3.98
N GLY A 14 -8.25 -0.14 -3.63
CA GLY A 14 -8.40 -0.58 -2.24
C GLY A 14 -7.04 -0.77 -1.57
N ILE A 15 -6.92 -0.36 -0.32
CA ILE A 15 -5.78 -0.72 0.52
C ILE A 15 -6.26 -1.72 1.55
N VAL A 16 -5.66 -2.91 1.53
CA VAL A 16 -6.05 -4.06 2.33
C VAL A 16 -4.84 -4.58 3.10
N ALA A 17 -5.01 -4.89 4.36
CA ALA A 17 -3.94 -5.41 5.21
C ALA A 17 -4.52 -6.18 6.40
N HIS A 18 -3.72 -7.05 7.02
CA HIS A 18 -4.01 -7.51 8.37
C HIS A 18 -3.76 -6.40 9.40
N VAL A 19 -4.24 -6.61 10.61
CA VAL A 19 -4.03 -5.68 11.74
C VAL A 19 -2.53 -5.44 11.93
N ASP A 20 -2.15 -4.22 12.19
CA ASP A 20 -0.76 -3.78 12.40
C ASP A 20 0.21 -3.96 11.21
N ALA A 21 -0.23 -4.32 10.01
CA ALA A 21 0.65 -4.34 8.84
C ALA A 21 1.06 -2.94 8.36
N GLY A 22 0.40 -1.89 8.82
CA GLY A 22 0.62 -0.50 8.44
C GLY A 22 -0.30 -0.01 7.32
N LYS A 23 -1.54 -0.50 7.30
CA LYS A 23 -2.58 -0.09 6.34
C LYS A 23 -2.81 1.42 6.39
N THR A 24 -3.21 1.96 7.54
CA THR A 24 -3.48 3.39 7.74
C THR A 24 -2.26 4.24 7.42
N THR A 25 -1.06 3.82 7.87
CA THR A 25 0.19 4.52 7.53
C THR A 25 0.42 4.57 6.01
N THR A 26 0.16 3.46 5.30
CA THR A 26 0.30 3.42 3.82
C THR A 26 -0.71 4.36 3.16
N THR A 27 -1.95 4.36 3.61
CA THR A 27 -3.01 5.25 3.12
C THR A 27 -2.64 6.72 3.33
N GLU A 28 -2.23 7.09 4.54
CA GLU A 28 -1.80 8.46 4.86
C GLU A 28 -0.60 8.91 4.02
N ARG A 29 0.37 8.03 3.76
CA ARG A 29 1.51 8.32 2.87
C ARG A 29 1.06 8.56 1.43
N VAL A 30 0.13 7.75 0.91
CA VAL A 30 -0.44 7.98 -0.42
C VAL A 30 -1.15 9.34 -0.48
N LEU A 31 -1.91 9.71 0.53
CA LEU A 31 -2.59 11.01 0.61
C LEU A 31 -1.61 12.17 0.71
N PHE A 32 -0.53 12.01 1.45
CA PHE A 32 0.52 13.02 1.58
C PHE A 32 1.23 13.25 0.24
N TYR A 33 1.73 12.20 -0.42
CA TYR A 33 2.46 12.34 -1.69
C TYR A 33 1.57 12.81 -2.85
N THR A 34 0.26 12.59 -2.76
CA THR A 34 -0.69 13.15 -3.74
C THR A 34 -1.11 14.59 -3.44
N GLY A 35 -0.57 15.19 -2.38
CA GLY A 35 -0.88 16.56 -1.97
C GLY A 35 -2.28 16.74 -1.39
N LYS A 36 -2.98 15.64 -1.07
CA LYS A 36 -4.30 15.68 -0.46
C LYS A 36 -4.24 16.00 1.04
N SER A 37 -3.21 15.52 1.73
CA SER A 37 -2.91 15.88 3.12
C SER A 37 -1.62 16.71 3.20
N HIS A 38 -1.62 17.74 4.05
CA HIS A 38 -0.43 18.58 4.29
C HIS A 38 0.43 18.04 5.44
N LYS A 39 -0.08 17.09 6.21
CA LYS A 39 0.65 16.45 7.31
C LYS A 39 0.62 14.94 7.08
N MET A 40 1.73 14.27 7.41
CA MET A 40 1.72 12.82 7.58
C MET A 40 1.05 12.54 8.93
N GLY A 41 -0.19 12.05 8.91
CA GLY A 41 -0.86 11.57 10.11
C GLY A 41 -0.17 10.30 10.60
N GLU A 42 0.24 10.27 11.86
CA GLU A 42 0.67 9.03 12.50
C GLU A 42 -0.49 8.46 13.33
N VAL A 43 -0.69 7.14 13.23
CA VAL A 43 -1.78 6.44 13.94
C VAL A 43 -1.66 6.62 15.45
N HIS A 44 -0.42 6.67 15.95
CA HIS A 44 -0.15 6.82 17.39
C HIS A 44 -0.49 8.21 17.94
N ASP A 45 -0.55 9.22 17.07
CA ASP A 45 -0.87 10.60 17.48
C ASP A 45 -2.36 10.94 17.30
N GLY A 46 -3.20 9.98 16.88
CA GLY A 46 -4.63 10.20 16.61
C GLY A 46 -4.91 11.20 15.50
N ALA A 47 -3.91 11.45 14.63
CA ALA A 47 -3.95 12.47 13.59
C ALA A 47 -4.24 11.91 12.18
N ALA A 48 -4.62 10.63 12.08
CA ALA A 48 -4.91 10.00 10.80
C ALA A 48 -6.20 10.56 10.19
N THR A 49 -6.14 10.99 8.93
CA THR A 49 -7.28 11.56 8.20
C THR A 49 -8.34 10.49 7.86
N THR A 50 -7.94 9.24 7.81
CA THR A 50 -8.80 8.10 7.46
C THR A 50 -9.59 7.56 8.63
N ASP A 51 -9.07 7.68 9.86
CA ASP A 51 -9.71 7.20 11.08
C ASP A 51 -10.48 8.36 11.74
N TRP A 52 -11.66 8.67 11.21
CA TRP A 52 -12.47 9.82 11.64
C TRP A 52 -13.35 9.53 12.86
N MET A 53 -13.60 8.27 13.21
CA MET A 53 -14.37 7.89 14.38
C MET A 53 -13.48 7.86 15.64
N VAL A 54 -13.99 8.36 16.76
CA VAL A 54 -13.28 8.32 18.04
C VAL A 54 -12.86 6.89 18.42
N GLN A 55 -13.71 5.90 18.13
CA GLN A 55 -13.43 4.49 18.38
C GLN A 55 -12.31 3.92 17.49
N GLU A 56 -12.14 4.41 16.27
CA GLU A 56 -11.05 4.06 15.39
C GLU A 56 -9.72 4.61 15.90
N GLN A 57 -9.75 5.88 16.34
CA GLN A 57 -8.58 6.56 16.91
C GLN A 57 -8.12 5.93 18.24
N GLU A 58 -9.06 5.61 19.13
CA GLU A 58 -8.76 4.99 20.43
C GLU A 58 -8.18 3.56 20.29
N ARG A 59 -8.65 2.81 19.31
CA ARG A 59 -8.26 1.40 19.09
C ARG A 59 -7.17 1.21 18.07
N GLY A 60 -6.85 2.24 17.28
CA GLY A 60 -5.90 2.16 16.17
C GLY A 60 -6.32 1.20 15.05
N ILE A 61 -7.63 0.96 14.88
CA ILE A 61 -8.18 0.06 13.86
C ILE A 61 -9.23 0.78 13.02
N THR A 62 -9.22 0.55 11.71
CA THR A 62 -10.28 1.04 10.82
C THR A 62 -11.52 0.17 10.95
N ILE A 63 -12.66 0.78 11.29
CA ILE A 63 -13.95 0.12 11.45
C ILE A 63 -14.79 0.30 10.18
N THR A 64 -14.82 1.52 9.64
CA THR A 64 -15.63 1.87 8.48
C THR A 64 -14.77 2.15 7.26
N SER A 65 -15.16 1.65 6.09
CA SER A 65 -14.45 1.96 4.84
C SER A 65 -14.51 3.45 4.52
N ALA A 66 -13.35 4.09 4.44
CA ALA A 66 -13.22 5.47 4.02
C ALA A 66 -12.81 5.54 2.54
N ALA A 67 -13.48 6.39 1.77
CA ALA A 67 -13.14 6.63 0.36
C ALA A 67 -12.66 8.06 0.18
N ILE A 68 -11.41 8.24 -0.15
CA ILE A 68 -10.80 9.55 -0.33
C ILE A 68 -10.36 9.71 -1.79
N THR A 69 -10.80 10.79 -2.43
CA THR A 69 -10.39 11.11 -3.80
C THR A 69 -9.05 11.83 -3.80
N ALA A 70 -8.12 11.31 -4.57
CA ALA A 70 -6.82 11.91 -4.84
C ALA A 70 -6.59 12.08 -6.35
N PHE A 71 -5.69 12.99 -6.70
CA PHE A 71 -5.29 13.27 -8.07
C PHE A 71 -3.79 13.09 -8.23
N TRP A 72 -3.38 12.43 -9.29
CA TRP A 72 -1.98 12.10 -9.50
C TRP A 72 -1.56 12.24 -10.95
N LYS A 73 -0.42 12.83 -11.17
CA LYS A 73 0.17 13.07 -12.50
C LYS A 73 1.52 12.35 -12.70
N GLY A 74 1.88 11.51 -11.74
CA GLY A 74 3.19 10.87 -11.64
C GLY A 74 4.14 11.63 -10.71
N SER A 75 5.12 10.95 -10.14
CA SER A 75 6.12 11.53 -9.21
C SER A 75 6.87 12.71 -9.86
N GLU A 76 7.22 12.57 -11.13
CA GLU A 76 7.92 13.58 -11.94
C GLU A 76 6.97 14.27 -12.94
N LYS A 77 5.66 14.21 -12.70
CA LYS A 77 4.62 14.74 -13.60
C LYS A 77 4.74 14.18 -15.03
N GLN A 78 5.23 12.95 -15.16
CA GLN A 78 5.49 12.28 -16.44
C GLN A 78 4.23 12.01 -17.27
N TYR A 79 3.05 12.02 -16.66
CA TYR A 79 1.79 11.86 -17.38
C TYR A 79 1.28 13.21 -17.87
N SER A 80 0.85 13.27 -19.13
CA SER A 80 0.30 14.49 -19.76
C SER A 80 -0.98 14.97 -19.06
N HIS A 81 -1.71 14.04 -18.46
CA HIS A 81 -2.99 14.28 -17.82
C HIS A 81 -3.04 13.75 -16.41
N GLU A 82 -3.76 14.45 -15.55
CA GLU A 82 -4.02 14.04 -14.19
C GLU A 82 -5.00 12.85 -14.15
N HIS A 83 -4.67 11.85 -13.35
CA HIS A 83 -5.52 10.71 -13.08
C HIS A 83 -6.24 10.92 -11.74
N ARG A 84 -7.54 10.65 -11.74
CA ARG A 84 -8.33 10.63 -10.51
C ARG A 84 -8.44 9.21 -10.00
N PHE A 85 -8.07 9.00 -8.76
CA PHE A 85 -8.32 7.75 -8.07
C PHE A 85 -8.94 7.97 -6.71
N ASN A 86 -9.81 7.05 -6.35
CA ASN A 86 -10.35 6.96 -5.02
C ASN A 86 -9.54 5.91 -4.27
N VAL A 87 -8.90 6.32 -3.21
CA VAL A 87 -8.28 5.42 -2.25
C VAL A 87 -9.40 4.97 -1.31
N ILE A 88 -9.67 3.67 -1.28
CA ILE A 88 -10.67 3.06 -0.42
C ILE A 88 -9.91 2.29 0.66
N ASP A 89 -9.92 2.86 1.86
CA ASP A 89 -9.36 2.21 3.03
C ASP A 89 -10.37 1.21 3.58
N THR A 90 -9.99 -0.08 3.63
CA THR A 90 -10.89 -1.15 4.05
C THR A 90 -10.55 -1.60 5.47
N PRO A 91 -11.55 -2.00 6.30
CA PRO A 91 -11.26 -2.58 7.59
C PRO A 91 -10.33 -3.79 7.48
N GLY A 92 -9.36 -3.90 8.41
CA GLY A 92 -8.41 -5.02 8.45
C GLY A 92 -8.85 -6.19 9.33
N HIS A 93 -9.91 -6.01 10.13
CA HIS A 93 -10.36 -6.99 11.11
C HIS A 93 -11.38 -7.97 10.51
N VAL A 94 -11.33 -9.22 10.96
CA VAL A 94 -12.21 -10.30 10.47
C VAL A 94 -13.69 -10.05 10.72
N ASP A 95 -14.05 -9.27 11.74
CA ASP A 95 -15.43 -8.95 12.09
C ASP A 95 -16.12 -8.06 11.04
N PHE A 96 -15.34 -7.37 10.21
CA PHE A 96 -15.82 -6.44 9.17
C PHE A 96 -15.77 -7.03 7.76
N THR A 97 -15.93 -8.34 7.64
CA THR A 97 -15.84 -9.08 6.37
C THR A 97 -16.83 -8.55 5.31
N ILE A 98 -18.02 -8.11 5.73
CA ILE A 98 -19.07 -7.58 4.83
C ILE A 98 -18.64 -6.24 4.21
N GLU A 99 -18.03 -5.36 4.97
CA GLU A 99 -17.53 -4.06 4.52
C GLU A 99 -16.39 -4.24 3.51
N VAL A 100 -15.49 -5.18 3.79
CA VAL A 100 -14.42 -5.58 2.85
C VAL A 100 -15.03 -6.11 1.55
N GLU A 101 -16.01 -7.02 1.64
CA GLU A 101 -16.66 -7.61 0.47
C GLU A 101 -17.42 -6.57 -0.37
N ARG A 102 -18.09 -5.61 0.26
CA ARG A 102 -18.74 -4.49 -0.44
C ARG A 102 -17.74 -3.61 -1.17
N SER A 103 -16.61 -3.30 -0.52
CA SER A 103 -15.55 -2.50 -1.12
C SER A 103 -14.94 -3.21 -2.33
N LEU A 104 -14.65 -4.51 -2.26
CA LEU A 104 -14.07 -5.29 -3.34
C LEU A 104 -14.89 -5.26 -4.64
N ARG A 105 -16.21 -5.09 -4.56
CA ARG A 105 -17.09 -5.04 -5.75
C ARG A 105 -16.88 -3.82 -6.63
N VAL A 106 -16.35 -2.74 -6.08
CA VAL A 106 -16.18 -1.46 -6.79
C VAL A 106 -14.72 -1.16 -7.11
N LEU A 107 -13.78 -2.03 -6.69
CA LEU A 107 -12.35 -1.83 -6.89
C LEU A 107 -11.91 -2.22 -8.30
N ASP A 108 -11.11 -1.35 -8.92
CA ASP A 108 -10.35 -1.66 -10.13
C ASP A 108 -9.06 -2.44 -9.81
N GLY A 109 -8.56 -2.33 -8.59
CA GLY A 109 -7.39 -3.04 -8.09
C GLY A 109 -7.20 -2.83 -6.58
N ALA A 110 -6.39 -3.66 -5.96
CA ALA A 110 -6.09 -3.58 -4.55
C ALA A 110 -4.58 -3.63 -4.28
N VAL A 111 -4.14 -2.83 -3.30
CA VAL A 111 -2.82 -2.93 -2.70
C VAL A 111 -2.96 -3.76 -1.43
N VAL A 112 -2.33 -4.93 -1.40
CA VAL A 112 -2.31 -5.80 -0.23
C VAL A 112 -1.02 -5.58 0.51
N VAL A 113 -1.11 -5.05 1.73
CA VAL A 113 0.04 -4.75 2.57
C VAL A 113 0.33 -5.94 3.48
N PHE A 114 1.50 -6.54 3.33
CA PHE A 114 2.03 -7.56 4.24
C PHE A 114 3.12 -6.97 5.14
N CYS A 115 3.22 -7.49 6.34
CA CYS A 115 4.33 -7.15 7.23
C CYS A 115 5.55 -8.01 6.90
N GLY A 116 6.74 -7.41 6.79
CA GLY A 116 7.99 -8.11 6.54
C GLY A 116 8.36 -9.11 7.64
N THR A 117 7.87 -8.88 8.87
CA THR A 117 8.13 -9.74 10.04
C THR A 117 7.11 -10.87 10.18
N SER A 118 5.82 -10.60 10.12
CA SER A 118 4.76 -11.63 10.27
C SER A 118 4.42 -12.34 8.95
N GLY A 119 4.54 -11.64 7.82
CA GLY A 119 4.25 -12.20 6.50
C GLY A 119 2.76 -12.40 6.24
N VAL A 120 2.39 -13.56 5.71
CA VAL A 120 0.99 -13.90 5.39
C VAL A 120 0.29 -14.43 6.65
N GLU A 121 -0.76 -13.73 7.08
CA GLU A 121 -1.59 -14.11 8.23
C GLU A 121 -2.98 -14.62 7.79
N PRO A 122 -3.73 -15.35 8.66
CA PRO A 122 -5.05 -15.88 8.33
C PRO A 122 -6.05 -14.82 7.85
N GLN A 123 -5.99 -13.62 8.39
CA GLN A 123 -6.82 -12.49 7.94
C GLN A 123 -6.53 -12.11 6.49
N SER A 124 -5.24 -12.08 6.11
CA SER A 124 -4.81 -11.82 4.74
C SER A 124 -5.30 -12.91 3.77
N GLU A 125 -5.30 -14.17 4.20
CA GLU A 125 -5.82 -15.28 3.38
C GLU A 125 -7.32 -15.14 3.11
N THR A 126 -8.09 -14.69 4.10
CA THR A 126 -9.53 -14.48 3.96
C THR A 126 -9.82 -13.39 2.92
N VAL A 127 -9.17 -12.24 3.05
CA VAL A 127 -9.35 -11.13 2.09
C VAL A 127 -8.83 -11.51 0.71
N TRP A 128 -7.74 -12.27 0.64
CA TRP A 128 -7.20 -12.77 -0.63
C TRP A 128 -8.20 -13.66 -1.37
N ARG A 129 -8.88 -14.58 -0.67
CA ARG A 129 -9.94 -15.43 -1.23
C ARG A 129 -11.13 -14.61 -1.72
N GLN A 130 -11.53 -13.57 -0.97
CA GLN A 130 -12.58 -12.66 -1.40
C GLN A 130 -12.20 -11.88 -2.66
N ALA A 131 -10.97 -11.37 -2.73
CA ALA A 131 -10.46 -10.69 -3.91
C ALA A 131 -10.44 -11.63 -5.15
N ASN A 132 -10.12 -12.92 -4.97
CA ASN A 132 -10.26 -13.93 -6.03
C ASN A 132 -11.71 -14.06 -6.52
N LYS A 133 -12.66 -14.13 -5.58
CA LYS A 133 -14.11 -14.24 -5.89
C LYS A 133 -14.60 -13.11 -6.79
N TYR A 134 -14.08 -11.90 -6.58
CA TYR A 134 -14.45 -10.69 -7.34
C TYR A 134 -13.51 -10.37 -8.50
N GLY A 135 -12.50 -11.20 -8.75
CA GLY A 135 -11.55 -10.99 -9.84
C GLY A 135 -10.72 -9.71 -9.71
N VAL A 136 -10.50 -9.20 -8.48
CA VAL A 136 -9.77 -7.97 -8.23
C VAL A 136 -8.26 -8.22 -8.41
N PRO A 137 -7.58 -7.52 -9.35
CA PRO A 137 -6.13 -7.60 -9.48
C PRO A 137 -5.44 -6.99 -8.25
N ARG A 138 -4.27 -7.53 -7.90
CA ARG A 138 -3.57 -7.17 -6.67
C ARG A 138 -2.13 -6.81 -6.91
N LEU A 139 -1.70 -5.72 -6.29
CA LEU A 139 -0.31 -5.39 -6.05
C LEU A 139 0.01 -5.71 -4.59
N VAL A 140 1.11 -6.41 -4.35
CA VAL A 140 1.57 -6.69 -2.98
C VAL A 140 2.62 -5.67 -2.58
N TYR A 141 2.48 -5.12 -1.39
CA TYR A 141 3.45 -4.24 -0.75
C TYR A 141 3.93 -4.89 0.55
N VAL A 142 5.23 -5.14 0.67
CA VAL A 142 5.84 -5.67 1.89
C VAL A 142 6.38 -4.52 2.71
N ASN A 143 5.72 -4.24 3.81
CA ASN A 143 5.99 -3.13 4.72
C ASN A 143 6.84 -3.56 5.92
N LYS A 144 7.38 -2.60 6.67
CA LYS A 144 8.15 -2.81 7.91
C LYS A 144 9.41 -3.64 7.67
N MET A 145 10.11 -3.38 6.58
CA MET A 145 11.38 -4.04 6.26
C MET A 145 12.54 -3.62 7.16
N ASP A 146 12.37 -2.52 7.87
CA ASP A 146 13.24 -1.95 8.91
C ASP A 146 13.16 -2.68 10.28
N ARG A 147 12.15 -3.51 10.49
CA ARG A 147 11.96 -4.19 11.78
C ARG A 147 12.78 -5.47 11.89
N ALA A 148 13.24 -5.77 13.11
CA ALA A 148 13.92 -7.02 13.43
C ALA A 148 13.10 -8.26 13.03
N GLY A 149 13.71 -9.21 12.33
CA GLY A 149 13.05 -10.40 11.77
C GLY A 149 12.35 -10.17 10.42
N ALA A 150 12.48 -9.00 9.81
CA ALA A 150 11.92 -8.73 8.48
C ALA A 150 12.66 -9.51 7.40
N ASN A 151 11.91 -10.20 6.53
CA ASN A 151 12.47 -10.97 5.44
C ASN A 151 11.55 -10.97 4.21
N PHE A 152 11.94 -10.24 3.19
CA PHE A 152 11.17 -10.08 1.95
C PHE A 152 10.97 -11.41 1.20
N LEU A 153 12.03 -12.20 1.04
CA LEU A 153 11.97 -13.47 0.30
C LEU A 153 11.10 -14.51 1.00
N ARG A 154 11.10 -14.50 2.34
CA ARG A 154 10.21 -15.34 3.14
C ARG A 154 8.74 -14.99 2.85
N VAL A 155 8.38 -13.72 2.81
CA VAL A 155 7.01 -13.28 2.50
C VAL A 155 6.59 -13.72 1.10
N ILE A 156 7.48 -13.58 0.09
CA ILE A 156 7.24 -14.10 -1.27
C ILE A 156 6.97 -15.60 -1.25
N GLY A 157 7.79 -16.37 -0.53
CA GLY A 157 7.61 -17.81 -0.37
C GLY A 157 6.25 -18.17 0.25
N GLN A 158 5.83 -17.43 1.27
CA GLN A 158 4.53 -17.62 1.92
C GLN A 158 3.35 -17.31 0.99
N ILE A 159 3.44 -16.27 0.15
CA ILE A 159 2.42 -15.96 -0.86
C ILE A 159 2.24 -17.16 -1.79
N LYS A 160 3.33 -17.75 -2.26
CA LYS A 160 3.28 -18.93 -3.11
C LYS A 160 2.68 -20.14 -2.41
N GLN A 161 3.13 -20.42 -1.18
CA GLN A 161 2.73 -21.63 -0.45
C GLN A 161 1.31 -21.56 0.13
N ARG A 162 0.95 -20.41 0.75
CA ARG A 162 -0.30 -20.26 1.49
C ARG A 162 -1.44 -19.69 0.65
N LEU A 163 -1.12 -18.78 -0.30
CA LEU A 163 -2.14 -18.15 -1.13
C LEU A 163 -2.30 -18.83 -2.50
N GLY A 164 -1.40 -19.75 -2.87
CA GLY A 164 -1.49 -20.54 -4.10
C GLY A 164 -1.27 -19.73 -5.38
N HIS A 165 -0.61 -18.57 -5.29
CA HIS A 165 -0.34 -17.71 -6.43
C HIS A 165 1.16 -17.55 -6.65
N THR A 166 1.56 -17.33 -7.90
CA THR A 166 2.96 -17.06 -8.25
C THR A 166 3.22 -15.56 -8.15
N PRO A 167 3.92 -15.08 -7.10
CA PRO A 167 4.30 -13.68 -6.99
C PRO A 167 5.41 -13.36 -7.99
N VAL A 168 5.31 -12.20 -8.63
CA VAL A 168 6.34 -11.65 -9.52
C VAL A 168 6.91 -10.41 -8.85
N PRO A 169 8.12 -10.46 -8.28
CA PRO A 169 8.76 -9.28 -7.71
C PRO A 169 9.05 -8.27 -8.81
N ILE A 170 8.59 -7.04 -8.62
CA ILE A 170 8.95 -5.88 -9.45
C ILE A 170 10.00 -5.00 -8.78
N GLN A 171 10.18 -5.20 -7.48
CA GLN A 171 11.19 -4.55 -6.66
C GLN A 171 11.81 -5.55 -5.68
N LEU A 172 13.08 -5.37 -5.33
CA LEU A 172 13.78 -6.13 -4.32
C LEU A 172 14.31 -5.20 -3.23
N ALA A 173 14.23 -5.63 -1.97
CA ALA A 173 14.79 -4.86 -0.86
C ALA A 173 16.32 -4.84 -0.89
N ILE A 174 16.92 -3.69 -0.59
CA ILE A 174 18.36 -3.54 -0.34
C ILE A 174 18.55 -3.55 1.16
N GLY A 175 19.06 -4.67 1.67
CA GLY A 175 19.17 -4.91 3.11
C GLY A 175 17.83 -5.27 3.76
N SER A 176 17.89 -5.45 5.06
CA SER A 176 16.74 -5.70 5.94
C SER A 176 17.09 -5.24 7.35
N GLU A 177 16.09 -5.05 8.19
CA GLU A 177 16.25 -4.58 9.56
C GLU A 177 17.01 -3.25 9.61
N ASP A 178 17.95 -3.07 10.51
CA ASP A 178 18.78 -1.85 10.64
C ASP A 178 19.61 -1.54 9.38
N ASN A 179 19.82 -2.53 8.51
CA ASN A 179 20.54 -2.37 7.25
C ASN A 179 19.63 -2.11 6.04
N PHE A 180 18.34 -1.88 6.26
CA PHE A 180 17.41 -1.55 5.18
C PHE A 180 17.68 -0.14 4.66
N GLN A 181 18.14 -0.02 3.41
CA GLN A 181 18.60 1.24 2.83
C GLN A 181 17.77 1.69 1.63
N GLY A 182 17.04 0.78 0.99
CA GLY A 182 16.33 1.13 -0.23
C GLY A 182 15.78 -0.11 -0.95
N GLN A 183 15.57 0.06 -2.24
CA GLN A 183 15.06 -1.02 -3.09
C GLN A 183 15.66 -0.98 -4.49
N ILE A 184 15.70 -2.13 -5.14
CA ILE A 184 16.07 -2.27 -6.54
C ILE A 184 14.78 -2.31 -7.35
N ASP A 185 14.59 -1.36 -8.25
CA ASP A 185 13.54 -1.36 -9.25
C ASP A 185 13.97 -2.24 -10.42
N LEU A 186 13.32 -3.39 -10.58
CA LEU A 186 13.64 -4.36 -11.62
C LEU A 186 13.10 -3.96 -13.01
N ILE A 187 12.12 -3.05 -13.06
CA ILE A 187 11.58 -2.56 -14.33
C ILE A 187 12.53 -1.57 -14.96
N ASN A 188 13.01 -0.60 -14.17
CA ASN A 188 13.93 0.44 -14.63
C ASN A 188 15.40 0.07 -14.44
N MET A 189 15.71 -1.06 -13.79
CA MET A 189 17.06 -1.51 -13.45
C MET A 189 17.86 -0.45 -12.69
N GLN A 190 17.26 0.09 -11.64
CA GLN A 190 17.82 1.14 -10.82
C GLN A 190 17.73 0.79 -9.34
N ALA A 191 18.75 1.13 -8.58
CA ALA A 191 18.68 1.16 -7.12
C ALA A 191 18.08 2.49 -6.67
N VAL A 192 17.11 2.42 -5.79
CA VAL A 192 16.36 3.56 -5.25
C VAL A 192 16.68 3.65 -3.77
N TYR A 193 17.20 4.81 -3.35
CA TYR A 193 17.51 5.12 -1.96
C TYR A 193 16.68 6.31 -1.52
N TRP A 194 16.32 6.35 -0.26
CA TRP A 194 15.65 7.50 0.36
C TRP A 194 16.35 7.88 1.65
N ASN A 195 16.26 9.15 2.00
CA ASN A 195 16.78 9.67 3.25
C ASN A 195 15.63 9.94 4.22
N ASP A 196 15.85 9.67 5.49
CA ASP A 196 14.84 9.96 6.52
C ASP A 196 14.64 11.46 6.74
N SER A 197 15.68 12.27 6.47
CA SER A 197 15.67 13.72 6.67
C SER A 197 14.63 14.46 5.84
N ASP A 198 14.32 13.97 4.64
CA ASP A 198 13.35 14.58 3.71
C ASP A 198 12.02 13.82 3.64
N LYS A 199 11.85 12.82 4.49
CA LYS A 199 10.67 11.94 4.55
C LYS A 199 10.39 11.23 3.23
N GLY A 200 11.42 10.93 2.45
CA GLY A 200 11.33 10.25 1.16
C GLY A 200 10.79 11.13 0.03
N MET A 201 10.84 12.44 0.15
CA MET A 201 10.46 13.37 -0.93
C MET A 201 11.52 13.43 -2.03
N GLU A 202 12.79 13.29 -1.68
CA GLU A 202 13.89 13.17 -2.62
C GLU A 202 14.32 11.71 -2.74
N ILE A 203 14.38 11.22 -3.97
CA ILE A 203 14.73 9.84 -4.28
C ILE A 203 16.10 9.81 -4.92
N GLY A 204 17.09 9.25 -4.22
CA GLY A 204 18.39 8.93 -4.79
C GLY A 204 18.26 7.73 -5.74
N ARG A 205 18.80 7.84 -6.96
CA ARG A 205 18.79 6.75 -7.94
C ARG A 205 20.21 6.44 -8.39
N ALA A 206 20.55 5.15 -8.45
CA ALA A 206 21.80 4.66 -9.00
C ALA A 206 21.51 3.59 -10.06
N SER A 207 22.19 3.67 -11.20
CA SER A 207 22.05 2.65 -12.24
C SER A 207 22.64 1.31 -11.79
N CYS A 208 21.90 0.23 -11.93
CA CYS A 208 22.41 -1.12 -11.68
C CYS A 208 23.41 -1.60 -12.74
N ARG A 209 23.60 -0.85 -13.83
CA ARG A 209 24.48 -1.23 -14.96
C ARG A 209 25.92 -0.76 -14.81
N GLU A 210 26.23 0.09 -13.81
CA GLU A 210 27.56 0.73 -13.68
C GLU A 210 28.55 -0.02 -12.78
N ARG A 211 28.29 -1.28 -12.44
CA ARG A 211 29.27 -2.14 -11.75
C ARG A 211 29.46 -3.45 -12.52
N VAL A 212 30.24 -3.37 -13.54
CA VAL A 212 31.01 -4.50 -14.07
C VAL A 212 32.47 -4.13 -13.99
#